data_db337164ea386d4767da3ad0843af3d3
#
_entry.id   db337164ea386d4767da3ad0843af3d3
#
_cell.length_a   1.000
_cell.length_b   1.000
_cell.length_c   1.000
_cell.angle_alpha   90.00
_cell.angle_beta   90.00
_cell.angle_gamma   90.00
#
_symmetry.space_group_name_H-M   'P 1'
#
loop_
_entity.id
_entity.type
_entity.pdbx_description
1 polymer ?
#
loop_
_entity_poly.entity_id
_entity_poly.type
_entity_poly.pdbx_seq_one_letter_code
_entity_poly.pdbx_strand_id
1 'polypeptide(L)'
;MAQAALRNRLDRAVDEALDHTLGPSGAAITLVEYGSYACPHCRAANERIAEVRDELGDRLRYVFRHRPLTGSDIARRAAELVERAPDHKSFWAAHVALMTRSSVLTEEDLEAVGRELSLCGAETVDPSQARERVEADEASARASGVLFTPTFFMNGRRYDGPWDENSFSDALLGTLGHRVRSAALDFAGWAPSAGLLLLVATVLAVLLTNSGLGPAFTAFWERGLGFSFGDAAFSLSLLKWINDGLLTVFFLVVGLEIKREFTVGHLASFRSAALPIAAAIGGMVVPALLYWLLVPTGPWSHGWGVPMATDTAFAVALIVMMGSRVPVELRIFLTAAAIVDDIGAIAVVAAFYSGALHLDYLATAGGITVILALLNRARIYSVTPYMLLGVALWACVHEGGLHATLAGVILALFVPTRPPPNLDALMVQANALVAAEGDRSGEVLRHGPSVPALRALDAIHDRIESPADRLLRHAGARSSYVVLPIFALANAGVLMSIDVLSGHEPLMLAIMAGLVVGKPLGLLAASALAVALGVAVKPREYSWRQLAGAGALAGIGFTMSLFIAGQAFPVASDFAAAKIAVFAASIVSAVIGVALLWNARTPSSAESGEEASPIQAS
;
A
#
# COMPACT_ATOMS: atom_id res chain seq x y z
N MET A 1 14.37 -11.42 -0.92
CA MET A 1 14.83 -10.31 -0.08
C MET A 1 13.63 -9.44 0.19
N ALA A 2 13.17 -9.40 1.44
CA ALA A 2 12.05 -8.56 1.84
C ALA A 2 12.41 -7.11 1.53
N GLN A 3 11.58 -6.41 0.76
CA GLN A 3 11.61 -4.96 0.66
C GLN A 3 11.50 -4.42 2.08
N ALA A 4 12.61 -3.89 2.60
CA ALA A 4 12.55 -3.08 3.80
C ALA A 4 11.62 -1.92 3.43
N ALA A 5 10.42 -1.93 3.98
CA ALA A 5 9.52 -0.81 3.89
C ALA A 5 10.35 0.42 4.29
N LEU A 6 10.36 1.46 3.45
CA LEU A 6 10.99 2.74 3.77
C LEU A 6 10.41 3.16 5.11
N ARG A 7 11.21 3.03 6.17
CA ARG A 7 10.75 3.41 7.50
C ARG A 7 10.72 4.92 7.54
N ASN A 8 9.54 5.51 7.66
CA ASN A 8 9.37 6.95 7.81
C ASN A 8 9.73 7.45 9.23
N ARG A 9 10.41 6.64 10.02
CA ARG A 9 10.80 6.95 11.41
C ARG A 9 12.22 6.55 11.68
N LEU A 10 12.86 7.33 12.58
CA LEU A 10 14.15 6.97 13.16
C LEU A 10 14.07 5.60 13.86
N ASP A 11 15.10 4.80 13.70
CA ASP A 11 15.28 3.50 14.37
C ASP A 11 15.50 3.65 15.87
N ARG A 12 16.25 4.69 16.29
CA ARG A 12 16.55 5.01 17.69
C ARG A 12 16.30 6.48 18.01
N ALA A 13 15.82 6.76 19.21
CA ALA A 13 15.69 8.12 19.73
C ALA A 13 17.07 8.79 19.82
N VAL A 14 17.07 10.12 19.92
CA VAL A 14 18.30 10.88 20.18
C VAL A 14 18.76 10.65 21.61
N ASP A 15 20.01 10.22 21.76
CA ASP A 15 20.68 9.96 23.04
C ASP A 15 21.92 10.87 23.16
N GLU A 16 21.96 11.73 24.18
CA GLU A 16 23.07 12.67 24.40
C GLU A 16 24.40 11.99 24.71
N ALA A 17 24.39 10.75 25.14
CA ALA A 17 25.61 9.99 25.36
C ALA A 17 26.22 9.46 24.05
N LEU A 18 25.42 9.33 23.00
CA LEU A 18 25.83 8.77 21.72
C LEU A 18 25.82 9.80 20.58
N ASP A 19 24.90 10.75 20.63
CA ASP A 19 24.68 11.70 19.54
C ASP A 19 25.30 13.08 19.84
N HIS A 20 25.87 13.71 18.82
CA HIS A 20 26.31 15.09 18.89
C HIS A 20 25.12 16.02 18.64
N THR A 21 24.80 16.83 19.66
CA THR A 21 23.60 17.69 19.64
C THR A 21 23.96 19.17 19.76
N LEU A 22 23.21 20.04 19.05
CA LEU A 22 23.21 21.49 19.23
C LEU A 22 21.80 21.96 19.63
N GLY A 23 21.71 22.76 20.68
CA GLY A 23 20.45 23.22 21.25
C GLY A 23 20.01 22.39 22.46
N PRO A 24 19.01 22.87 23.21
CA PRO A 24 18.60 22.27 24.47
C PRO A 24 17.87 20.92 24.30
N SER A 25 18.05 20.01 25.26
CA SER A 25 17.40 18.68 25.24
C SER A 25 15.88 18.74 25.27
N GLY A 26 15.30 19.79 25.86
CA GLY A 26 13.86 20.05 25.91
C GLY A 26 13.29 20.83 24.74
N ALA A 27 14.05 21.04 23.64
CA ALA A 27 13.57 21.77 22.48
C ALA A 27 12.30 21.14 21.89
N ALA A 28 11.37 22.01 21.47
CA ALA A 28 10.10 21.57 20.87
C ALA A 28 10.29 20.82 19.53
N ILE A 29 11.40 21.09 18.85
CA ILE A 29 11.72 20.53 17.54
C ILE A 29 13.09 19.85 17.64
N THR A 30 13.14 18.57 17.23
CA THR A 30 14.40 17.83 17.07
C THR A 30 14.59 17.52 15.60
N LEU A 31 15.67 18.06 15.01
CA LEU A 31 16.08 17.81 13.63
C LEU A 31 17.30 16.88 13.63
N VAL A 32 17.16 15.68 13.10
CA VAL A 32 18.26 14.73 12.92
C VAL A 32 18.61 14.68 11.44
N GLU A 33 19.87 14.94 11.12
CA GLU A 33 20.44 14.78 9.78
C GLU A 33 21.33 13.56 9.72
N TYR A 34 21.13 12.72 8.71
CA TYR A 34 22.14 11.77 8.26
C TYR A 34 22.90 12.37 7.09
N GLY A 35 24.16 12.71 7.32
CA GLY A 35 24.97 13.47 6.38
C GLY A 35 26.36 12.90 6.14
N SER A 36 27.04 13.45 5.12
CA SER A 36 28.41 13.10 4.75
C SER A 36 29.18 14.38 4.37
N TYR A 37 30.39 14.50 4.86
CA TYR A 37 31.27 15.63 4.54
C TYR A 37 31.70 15.70 3.08
N ALA A 38 31.71 14.55 2.38
CA ALA A 38 32.00 14.48 0.95
C ALA A 38 30.76 14.70 0.07
N CYS A 39 29.57 14.88 0.66
CA CYS A 39 28.33 15.10 -0.08
C CYS A 39 28.11 16.60 -0.36
N PRO A 40 28.07 17.03 -1.63
CA PRO A 40 27.81 18.44 -1.96
C PRO A 40 26.47 18.96 -1.43
N HIS A 41 25.45 18.11 -1.44
CA HIS A 41 24.12 18.47 -0.94
C HIS A 41 24.08 18.65 0.58
N CYS A 42 24.87 17.88 1.36
CA CYS A 42 24.99 18.10 2.80
C CYS A 42 25.66 19.44 3.12
N ARG A 43 26.64 19.83 2.33
CA ARG A 43 27.32 21.13 2.47
C ARG A 43 26.37 22.29 2.18
N ALA A 44 25.60 22.20 1.09
CA ALA A 44 24.58 23.20 0.76
C ALA A 44 23.48 23.28 1.85
N ALA A 45 23.10 22.14 2.43
CA ALA A 45 22.13 22.09 3.51
C ALA A 45 22.64 22.71 4.81
N ASN A 46 23.96 22.64 5.08
CA ASN A 46 24.54 23.16 6.31
C ASN A 46 24.33 24.67 6.50
N GLU A 47 24.47 25.46 5.43
CA GLU A 47 24.19 26.91 5.48
C GLU A 47 22.72 27.15 5.88
N ARG A 48 21.82 26.40 5.27
CA ARG A 48 20.39 26.52 5.54
C ARG A 48 20.01 26.10 6.96
N ILE A 49 20.63 25.03 7.47
CA ILE A 49 20.43 24.58 8.85
C ILE A 49 20.93 25.65 9.83
N ALA A 50 22.04 26.30 9.53
CA ALA A 50 22.57 27.40 10.36
C ALA A 50 21.56 28.56 10.44
N GLU A 51 21.01 29.01 9.31
CA GLU A 51 19.98 30.08 9.25
C GLU A 51 18.73 29.68 10.07
N VAL A 52 18.21 28.49 9.86
CA VAL A 52 17.03 28.00 10.58
C VAL A 52 17.28 27.86 12.07
N ARG A 53 18.51 27.49 12.49
CA ARG A 53 18.91 27.47 13.91
C ARG A 53 18.94 28.84 14.51
N ASP A 54 19.46 29.82 13.79
CA ASP A 54 19.51 31.22 14.25
C ASP A 54 18.08 31.78 14.40
N GLU A 55 17.16 31.40 13.52
CA GLU A 55 15.77 31.84 13.54
C GLU A 55 14.95 31.16 14.67
N LEU A 56 15.16 29.88 14.93
CA LEU A 56 14.42 29.10 15.93
C LEU A 56 15.05 29.16 17.34
N GLY A 57 16.35 29.43 17.44
CA GLY A 57 17.06 29.47 18.71
C GLY A 57 16.87 28.24 19.58
N ASP A 58 16.51 28.43 20.84
CA ASP A 58 16.30 27.37 21.84
C ASP A 58 15.11 26.44 21.53
N ARG A 59 14.34 26.71 20.50
CA ARG A 59 13.22 25.85 20.06
C ARG A 59 13.69 24.67 19.21
N LEU A 60 14.91 24.69 18.66
CA LEU A 60 15.47 23.67 17.81
C LEU A 60 16.64 22.96 18.48
N ARG A 61 16.57 21.62 18.49
CA ARG A 61 17.68 20.73 18.78
C ARG A 61 18.12 20.07 17.48
N TYR A 62 19.33 20.36 17.02
CA TYR A 62 19.93 19.78 15.83
C TYR A 62 20.88 18.64 16.22
N VAL A 63 20.82 17.55 15.46
CA VAL A 63 21.62 16.33 15.66
C VAL A 63 22.20 15.92 14.31
N PHE A 64 23.50 15.67 14.27
CA PHE A 64 24.16 15.14 13.08
C PHE A 64 24.61 13.70 13.32
N ARG A 65 24.28 12.80 12.39
CA ARG A 65 24.69 11.40 12.36
C ARG A 65 25.42 11.12 11.07
N HIS A 66 26.52 10.37 11.19
CA HIS A 66 27.37 10.06 10.05
C HIS A 66 26.74 9.04 9.10
N ARG A 67 26.75 9.40 7.81
CA ARG A 67 26.39 8.47 6.72
C ARG A 67 27.39 8.68 5.56
N PRO A 68 28.65 8.20 5.68
CA PRO A 68 29.65 8.35 4.63
C PRO A 68 29.14 7.81 3.29
N LEU A 69 29.50 8.46 2.19
CA LEU A 69 29.11 8.00 0.84
C LEU A 69 29.74 6.63 0.57
N THR A 70 28.95 5.71 0.06
CA THR A 70 29.40 4.35 -0.26
C THR A 70 30.52 4.38 -1.30
N GLY A 71 31.63 3.70 -1.01
CA GLY A 71 32.80 3.66 -1.89
C GLY A 71 33.71 4.88 -1.83
N SER A 72 33.50 5.82 -0.91
CA SER A 72 34.35 7.00 -0.70
C SER A 72 35.17 6.87 0.58
N ASP A 73 36.44 6.53 0.47
CA ASP A 73 37.36 6.40 1.62
C ASP A 73 37.57 7.74 2.33
N ILE A 74 37.62 8.84 1.57
CA ILE A 74 37.76 10.18 2.14
C ILE A 74 36.53 10.58 2.97
N ALA A 75 35.31 10.17 2.56
CA ALA A 75 34.11 10.44 3.32
C ALA A 75 34.11 9.74 4.68
N ARG A 76 34.59 8.48 4.72
CA ARG A 76 34.73 7.72 5.97
C ARG A 76 35.79 8.31 6.87
N ARG A 77 36.98 8.64 6.34
CA ARG A 77 38.06 9.24 7.12
C ARG A 77 37.69 10.62 7.66
N ALA A 78 36.91 11.40 6.92
CA ALA A 78 36.39 12.67 7.41
C ALA A 78 35.47 12.49 8.62
N ALA A 79 34.55 11.52 8.55
CA ALA A 79 33.67 11.18 9.67
C ALA A 79 34.46 10.69 10.89
N GLU A 80 35.40 9.75 10.71
CA GLU A 80 36.25 9.25 11.77
C GLU A 80 37.16 10.34 12.38
N LEU A 81 37.64 11.29 11.56
CA LEU A 81 38.44 12.42 12.05
C LEU A 81 37.64 13.32 12.98
N VAL A 82 36.41 13.66 12.62
CA VAL A 82 35.56 14.55 13.44
C VAL A 82 35.15 13.84 14.74
N GLU A 83 34.91 12.54 14.72
CA GLU A 83 34.62 11.74 15.92
C GLU A 83 35.81 11.61 16.89
N ARG A 84 37.01 11.99 16.47
CA ARG A 84 38.17 12.08 17.37
C ARG A 84 38.16 13.33 18.26
N ALA A 85 37.21 14.23 18.07
CA ALA A 85 37.07 15.42 18.89
C ALA A 85 36.86 15.07 20.38
N PRO A 86 37.62 15.69 21.32
CA PRO A 86 37.55 15.33 22.74
C PRO A 86 36.23 15.77 23.41
N ASP A 87 35.55 16.75 22.85
CA ASP A 87 34.30 17.30 23.39
C ASP A 87 33.34 17.75 22.28
N HIS A 88 32.10 18.04 22.66
CA HIS A 88 31.05 18.50 21.73
C HIS A 88 31.42 19.81 21.02
N LYS A 89 32.13 20.73 21.66
CA LYS A 89 32.50 22.02 21.06
C LYS A 89 33.52 21.79 19.94
N SER A 90 34.51 20.97 20.19
CA SER A 90 35.54 20.60 19.20
C SER A 90 34.94 19.80 18.04
N PHE A 91 33.98 18.92 18.33
CA PHE A 91 33.22 18.19 17.30
C PHE A 91 32.52 19.16 16.34
N TRP A 92 31.74 20.09 16.86
CA TRP A 92 31.00 21.06 16.04
C TRP A 92 31.90 22.05 15.31
N ALA A 93 33.05 22.41 15.89
CA ALA A 93 34.04 23.21 15.19
C ALA A 93 34.63 22.46 13.98
N ALA A 94 34.96 21.17 14.15
CA ALA A 94 35.43 20.29 13.07
C ALA A 94 34.35 20.05 12.00
N HIS A 95 33.11 19.82 12.44
CA HIS A 95 31.96 19.66 11.56
C HIS A 95 31.79 20.87 10.64
N VAL A 96 31.70 22.07 11.19
CA VAL A 96 31.53 23.29 10.41
C VAL A 96 32.74 23.52 9.50
N ALA A 97 33.98 23.30 10.00
CA ALA A 97 35.19 23.47 9.20
C ALA A 97 35.17 22.57 7.96
N LEU A 98 34.82 21.28 8.10
CA LEU A 98 34.75 20.35 6.96
C LEU A 98 33.55 20.61 6.03
N MET A 99 32.43 21.15 6.55
CA MET A 99 31.27 21.48 5.73
C MET A 99 31.46 22.74 4.89
N THR A 100 32.32 23.69 5.32
CA THR A 100 32.43 25.04 4.71
C THR A 100 33.76 25.30 3.98
N ARG A 101 34.81 24.50 4.21
CA ARG A 101 36.19 24.83 3.79
C ARG A 101 36.39 24.83 2.28
N SER A 102 35.88 23.84 1.54
CA SER A 102 36.09 23.74 0.10
C SER A 102 34.85 23.18 -0.60
N SER A 103 34.70 23.40 -1.90
CA SER A 103 33.56 22.87 -2.67
C SER A 103 33.62 21.35 -2.84
N VAL A 104 34.81 20.76 -2.84
CA VAL A 104 35.07 19.32 -2.90
C VAL A 104 36.04 18.98 -1.75
N LEU A 105 35.70 17.97 -0.97
CA LEU A 105 36.54 17.52 0.13
C LEU A 105 37.83 16.88 -0.37
N THR A 106 38.98 17.36 0.13
CA THR A 106 40.31 16.88 -0.23
C THR A 106 41.05 16.32 0.98
N GLU A 107 42.14 15.57 0.76
CA GLU A 107 43.03 15.08 1.82
C GLU A 107 43.67 16.26 2.57
N GLU A 108 44.04 17.30 1.83
CA GLU A 108 44.63 18.53 2.41
C GLU A 108 43.65 19.19 3.38
N ASP A 109 42.34 19.15 3.11
CA ASP A 109 41.31 19.68 4.02
C ASP A 109 41.28 18.89 5.33
N LEU A 110 41.34 17.55 5.25
CA LEU A 110 41.37 16.68 6.43
C LEU A 110 42.62 16.93 7.29
N GLU A 111 43.80 17.00 6.66
CA GLU A 111 45.04 17.28 7.35
C GLU A 111 45.05 18.70 7.98
N ALA A 112 44.51 19.68 7.29
CA ALA A 112 44.43 21.03 7.77
C ALA A 112 43.50 21.16 8.99
N VAL A 113 42.28 20.60 8.90
CA VAL A 113 41.31 20.60 10.03
C VAL A 113 41.87 19.76 11.20
N GLY A 114 42.47 18.60 10.93
CA GLY A 114 43.12 17.78 11.95
C GLY A 114 44.23 18.52 12.73
N ARG A 115 45.03 19.32 12.04
CA ARG A 115 46.09 20.16 12.65
C ARG A 115 45.51 21.40 13.38
N GLU A 116 44.62 22.14 12.74
CA GLU A 116 44.03 23.38 13.29
C GLU A 116 43.26 23.10 14.58
N LEU A 117 42.54 21.99 14.66
CA LEU A 117 41.74 21.62 15.83
C LEU A 117 42.39 20.57 16.72
N SER A 118 43.67 20.20 16.45
CA SER A 118 44.46 19.23 17.24
C SER A 118 43.76 17.88 17.38
N LEU A 119 43.01 17.42 16.37
CA LEU A 119 42.25 16.14 16.38
C LEU A 119 43.13 14.89 16.26
N CYS A 120 44.44 15.06 16.14
CA CYS A 120 45.40 13.94 16.06
C CYS A 120 46.29 13.86 17.31
N GLY A 121 46.02 14.61 18.38
CA GLY A 121 46.78 14.69 19.61
C GLY A 121 46.50 13.56 20.60
N ALA A 122 47.22 13.57 21.74
CA ALA A 122 47.08 12.54 22.80
C ALA A 122 45.78 12.66 23.62
N GLU A 123 45.08 13.79 23.57
CA GLU A 123 43.85 14.07 24.32
C GLU A 123 42.57 13.77 23.48
N THR A 124 42.72 13.21 22.28
CA THR A 124 41.61 12.91 21.38
C THR A 124 41.00 11.56 21.68
N VAL A 125 39.74 11.34 21.21
CA VAL A 125 39.06 10.04 21.25
C VAL A 125 39.91 8.99 20.49
N ASP A 126 39.96 7.80 21.00
CA ASP A 126 40.71 6.69 20.36
C ASP A 126 40.17 6.42 18.95
N PRO A 127 41.04 6.21 17.94
CA PRO A 127 40.60 5.94 16.57
C PRO A 127 39.66 4.73 16.43
N SER A 128 39.76 3.73 17.29
CA SER A 128 38.84 2.58 17.27
C SER A 128 37.45 2.96 17.74
N GLN A 129 37.35 3.78 18.78
CA GLN A 129 36.07 4.30 19.28
C GLN A 129 35.41 5.26 18.28
N ALA A 130 36.21 6.11 17.63
CA ALA A 130 35.71 7.00 16.58
C ALA A 130 35.10 6.19 15.41
N ARG A 131 35.78 5.10 15.01
CA ARG A 131 35.27 4.19 13.99
C ARG A 131 33.97 3.49 14.42
N GLU A 132 33.91 2.96 15.64
CA GLU A 132 32.73 2.31 16.19
C GLU A 132 31.49 3.25 16.19
N ARG A 133 31.69 4.53 16.51
CA ARG A 133 30.61 5.53 16.46
C ARG A 133 30.10 5.77 15.04
N VAL A 134 31.00 5.91 14.06
CA VAL A 134 30.62 6.05 12.65
C VAL A 134 29.87 4.80 12.16
N GLU A 135 30.32 3.60 12.53
CA GLU A 135 29.65 2.35 12.18
C GLU A 135 28.26 2.21 12.83
N ALA A 136 28.11 2.66 14.07
CA ALA A 136 26.83 2.71 14.76
C ALA A 136 25.83 3.64 14.06
N ASP A 137 26.29 4.82 13.61
CA ASP A 137 25.46 5.75 12.84
C ASP A 137 25.11 5.20 11.46
N GLU A 138 26.03 4.53 10.77
CA GLU A 138 25.73 3.83 9.51
C GLU A 138 24.70 2.71 9.70
N ALA A 139 24.78 1.96 10.80
CA ALA A 139 23.81 0.93 11.14
C ALA A 139 22.42 1.55 11.40
N SER A 140 22.38 2.65 12.16
CA SER A 140 21.17 3.43 12.41
C SER A 140 20.58 3.99 11.11
N ALA A 141 21.41 4.53 10.21
CA ALA A 141 20.98 5.00 8.90
C ALA A 141 20.30 3.88 8.08
N ARG A 142 20.92 2.70 8.04
CA ARG A 142 20.34 1.53 7.35
C ARG A 142 19.01 1.10 7.98
N ALA A 143 18.93 1.05 9.31
CA ALA A 143 17.74 0.68 10.05
C ALA A 143 16.59 1.71 9.88
N SER A 144 16.94 3.00 9.75
CA SER A 144 16.00 4.11 9.46
C SER A 144 15.63 4.21 7.98
N GLY A 145 16.15 3.36 7.09
CA GLY A 145 15.86 3.37 5.65
C GLY A 145 16.50 4.55 4.90
N VAL A 146 17.63 5.07 5.37
CA VAL A 146 18.37 6.16 4.71
C VAL A 146 19.12 5.62 3.50
N LEU A 147 18.73 6.03 2.30
CA LEU A 147 19.33 5.61 1.03
C LEU A 147 20.34 6.62 0.48
N PHE A 148 20.14 7.91 0.74
CA PHE A 148 20.95 9.02 0.23
C PHE A 148 21.18 10.07 1.33
N THR A 149 22.13 10.97 1.11
CA THR A 149 22.46 12.09 2.00
C THR A 149 22.29 13.42 1.27
N PRO A 150 21.85 14.49 1.96
CA PRO A 150 21.33 14.47 3.33
C PRO A 150 19.95 13.83 3.41
N THR A 151 19.64 13.18 4.54
CA THR A 151 18.28 12.75 4.87
C THR A 151 17.95 13.30 6.25
N PHE A 152 16.78 13.93 6.37
CA PHE A 152 16.35 14.61 7.60
C PHE A 152 15.19 13.89 8.28
N PHE A 153 15.21 13.93 9.61
CA PHE A 153 14.09 13.49 10.44
C PHE A 153 13.72 14.61 11.41
N MET A 154 12.47 15.06 11.34
CA MET A 154 11.90 16.06 12.23
C MET A 154 11.04 15.38 13.29
N ASN A 155 11.39 15.54 14.56
CA ASN A 155 10.71 14.86 15.67
C ASN A 155 10.56 13.33 15.45
N GLY A 156 11.64 12.71 14.95
CA GLY A 156 11.71 11.28 14.68
C GLY A 156 11.02 10.82 13.38
N ARG A 157 10.50 11.71 12.55
CA ARG A 157 9.84 11.42 11.28
C ARG A 157 10.67 11.91 10.11
N ARG A 158 10.77 11.10 9.07
CA ARG A 158 11.47 11.47 7.85
C ARG A 158 10.79 12.67 7.18
N TYR A 159 11.60 13.63 6.78
CA TYR A 159 11.19 14.75 5.96
C TYR A 159 11.46 14.44 4.48
N ASP A 160 10.41 14.30 3.70
CA ASP A 160 10.46 14.04 2.25
C ASP A 160 9.90 15.23 1.44
N GLY A 161 9.87 16.42 2.05
CA GLY A 161 9.37 17.64 1.42
C GLY A 161 10.42 18.35 0.55
N PRO A 162 10.00 19.42 -0.17
CA PRO A 162 10.91 20.26 -0.94
C PRO A 162 11.97 20.95 -0.06
N TRP A 163 13.13 21.20 -0.64
CA TRP A 163 14.26 21.89 0.01
C TRP A 163 14.24 23.40 -0.18
N ASP A 164 13.10 23.95 -0.60
CA ASP A 164 12.93 25.40 -0.64
C ASP A 164 12.78 25.98 0.78
N GLU A 165 13.15 27.25 0.89
CA GLU A 165 13.23 28.01 2.14
C GLU A 165 11.94 27.96 2.95
N ASN A 166 10.82 28.16 2.30
CA ASN A 166 9.52 28.23 2.95
C ASN A 166 9.03 26.85 3.41
N SER A 167 9.14 25.83 2.56
CA SER A 167 8.65 24.48 2.86
C SER A 167 9.40 23.82 4.01
N PHE A 168 10.72 24.01 4.08
CA PHE A 168 11.54 23.43 5.14
C PHE A 168 11.30 24.15 6.49
N SER A 169 11.26 25.49 6.48
CA SER A 169 10.92 26.30 7.65
C SER A 169 9.49 26.02 8.15
N ASP A 170 8.51 25.95 7.25
CA ASP A 170 7.12 25.61 7.58
C ASP A 170 6.99 24.21 8.20
N ALA A 171 7.76 23.24 7.73
CA ALA A 171 7.79 21.90 8.30
C ALA A 171 8.36 21.93 9.73
N LEU A 172 9.41 22.70 9.98
CA LEU A 172 10.02 22.87 11.30
C LEU A 172 9.12 23.67 12.24
N LEU A 173 8.52 24.77 11.79
CA LEU A 173 7.60 25.57 12.59
C LEU A 173 6.28 24.85 12.93
N GLY A 174 6.01 23.73 12.29
CA GLY A 174 4.85 22.89 12.58
C GLY A 174 3.53 23.62 12.36
N THR A 175 3.38 24.31 11.21
CA THR A 175 2.14 24.99 10.83
C THR A 175 0.95 24.00 10.89
N LEU A 176 -0.28 24.52 11.07
CA LEU A 176 -1.48 23.68 11.13
C LEU A 176 -1.60 22.80 9.88
N GLY A 177 -1.29 23.35 8.70
CA GLY A 177 -1.31 22.61 7.43
C GLY A 177 -0.29 21.46 7.42
N HIS A 178 0.93 21.68 7.92
CA HIS A 178 1.93 20.63 8.01
C HIS A 178 1.55 19.54 9.03
N ARG A 179 0.99 19.93 10.19
CA ARG A 179 0.49 18.96 11.20
C ARG A 179 -0.65 18.09 10.66
N VAL A 180 -1.60 18.69 9.96
CA VAL A 180 -2.69 17.95 9.33
C VAL A 180 -2.16 17.02 8.25
N ARG A 181 -1.26 17.50 7.38
CA ARG A 181 -0.65 16.69 6.33
C ARG A 181 0.17 15.53 6.91
N SER A 182 1.02 15.77 7.92
CA SER A 182 1.81 14.71 8.53
C SER A 182 0.95 13.69 9.25
N ALA A 183 -0.09 14.11 9.98
CA ALA A 183 -1.05 13.21 10.61
C ALA A 183 -1.83 12.38 9.58
N ALA A 184 -2.21 12.97 8.44
CA ALA A 184 -2.86 12.26 7.35
C ALA A 184 -1.93 11.22 6.70
N LEU A 185 -0.64 11.58 6.48
CA LEU A 185 0.35 10.64 5.94
C LEU A 185 0.65 9.49 6.90
N ASP A 186 0.72 9.75 8.21
CA ASP A 186 0.89 8.70 9.21
C ASP A 186 -0.31 7.77 9.29
N PHE A 187 -1.51 8.34 9.25
CA PHE A 187 -2.74 7.57 9.18
C PHE A 187 -2.74 6.69 7.91
N ALA A 188 -2.39 7.26 6.76
CA ALA A 188 -2.28 6.49 5.51
C ALA A 188 -1.15 5.44 5.54
N GLY A 189 -0.05 5.69 6.26
CA GLY A 189 1.02 4.71 6.48
C GLY A 189 0.67 3.58 7.44
N TRP A 190 -0.39 3.73 8.23
CA TRP A 190 -0.86 2.69 9.14
C TRP A 190 -1.70 1.65 8.38
N ALA A 191 -1.22 0.41 8.30
CA ALA A 191 -1.79 -0.63 7.44
C ALA A 191 -3.31 -0.86 7.59
N PRO A 192 -3.95 -0.75 8.80
CA PRO A 192 -5.39 -0.91 8.95
C PRO A 192 -6.25 0.31 8.62
N SER A 193 -5.64 1.45 8.30
CA SER A 193 -6.35 2.74 8.16
C SER A 193 -7.41 2.76 7.07
N ALA A 194 -7.19 2.05 5.95
CA ALA A 194 -8.19 1.93 4.88
C ALA A 194 -9.46 1.23 5.38
N GLY A 195 -9.31 0.13 6.14
CA GLY A 195 -10.44 -0.56 6.76
C GLY A 195 -11.18 0.29 7.80
N LEU A 196 -10.44 1.08 8.61
CA LEU A 196 -11.05 2.00 9.56
C LEU A 196 -11.84 3.11 8.87
N LEU A 197 -11.28 3.69 7.80
CA LEU A 197 -11.96 4.73 7.02
C LEU A 197 -13.24 4.18 6.37
N LEU A 198 -13.19 2.95 5.86
CA LEU A 198 -14.33 2.25 5.30
C LEU A 198 -15.41 2.01 6.36
N LEU A 199 -15.03 1.60 7.58
CA LEU A 199 -15.96 1.44 8.71
C LEU A 199 -16.62 2.77 9.09
N VAL A 200 -15.84 3.85 9.20
CA VAL A 200 -16.37 5.19 9.50
C VAL A 200 -17.36 5.64 8.42
N ALA A 201 -17.02 5.47 7.14
CA ALA A 201 -17.92 5.80 6.03
C ALA A 201 -19.23 5.02 6.09
N THR A 202 -19.17 3.75 6.46
CA THR A 202 -20.35 2.87 6.64
C THR A 202 -21.25 3.33 7.77
N VAL A 203 -20.65 3.54 8.96
CA VAL A 203 -21.41 4.01 10.13
C VAL A 203 -22.06 5.35 9.82
N LEU A 204 -21.33 6.25 9.15
CA LEU A 204 -21.86 7.55 8.72
C LEU A 204 -23.04 7.38 7.75
N ALA A 205 -22.94 6.48 6.76
CA ALA A 205 -24.02 6.21 5.82
C ALA A 205 -25.29 5.71 6.54
N VAL A 206 -25.13 4.76 7.47
CA VAL A 206 -26.26 4.22 8.25
C VAL A 206 -26.88 5.30 9.14
N LEU A 207 -26.05 6.10 9.84
CA LEU A 207 -26.54 7.18 10.68
C LEU A 207 -27.28 8.25 9.88
N LEU A 208 -26.73 8.69 8.74
CA LEU A 208 -27.37 9.68 7.87
C LEU A 208 -28.71 9.17 7.32
N THR A 209 -28.75 7.91 6.87
CA THR A 209 -29.98 7.31 6.31
C THR A 209 -31.09 7.20 7.36
N ASN A 210 -30.75 6.94 8.64
CA ASN A 210 -31.72 6.80 9.73
C ASN A 210 -31.96 8.10 10.52
N SER A 211 -31.39 9.22 10.07
CA SER A 211 -31.60 10.55 10.64
C SER A 211 -32.68 11.32 9.89
N GLY A 212 -33.06 12.51 10.39
CA GLY A 212 -33.91 13.43 9.68
C GLY A 212 -33.40 13.92 8.29
N LEU A 213 -32.08 13.67 8.02
CA LEU A 213 -31.43 13.96 6.74
C LEU A 213 -31.58 12.81 5.72
N GLY A 214 -32.13 11.65 6.11
CA GLY A 214 -32.21 10.44 5.28
C GLY A 214 -32.78 10.68 3.87
N PRO A 215 -33.96 11.33 3.72
CA PRO A 215 -34.49 11.60 2.39
C PRO A 215 -33.60 12.49 1.53
N ALA A 216 -32.95 13.50 2.12
CA ALA A 216 -32.03 14.38 1.40
C ALA A 216 -30.72 13.64 1.02
N PHE A 217 -30.24 12.76 1.89
CA PHE A 217 -29.06 11.92 1.64
C PHE A 217 -29.29 10.94 0.49
N THR A 218 -30.44 10.26 0.45
CA THR A 218 -30.83 9.37 -0.65
C THR A 218 -31.01 10.14 -1.96
N ALA A 219 -31.74 11.26 -1.92
CA ALA A 219 -31.94 12.11 -3.09
C ALA A 219 -30.64 12.69 -3.66
N PHE A 220 -29.63 12.89 -2.84
CA PHE A 220 -28.29 13.31 -3.29
C PHE A 220 -27.66 12.26 -4.24
N TRP A 221 -27.71 10.98 -3.88
CA TRP A 221 -27.15 9.90 -4.69
C TRP A 221 -27.94 9.61 -5.97
N GLU A 222 -29.21 9.96 -6.00
CA GLU A 222 -30.08 9.79 -7.17
C GLU A 222 -29.96 10.94 -8.18
N ARG A 223 -29.26 12.04 -7.84
CA ARG A 223 -29.07 13.16 -8.77
C ARG A 223 -28.34 12.71 -10.02
N GLY A 224 -28.90 13.07 -11.19
CA GLY A 224 -28.26 12.83 -12.49
C GLY A 224 -27.07 13.73 -12.70
N LEU A 225 -25.94 13.13 -13.08
CA LEU A 225 -24.73 13.80 -13.55
C LEU A 225 -24.41 13.31 -14.96
N GLY A 226 -24.34 14.23 -15.91
CA GLY A 226 -24.12 13.85 -17.30
C GLY A 226 -23.63 15.02 -18.15
N PHE A 227 -23.35 14.73 -19.40
CA PHE A 227 -22.95 15.71 -20.41
C PHE A 227 -23.85 15.54 -21.64
N SER A 228 -24.19 16.66 -22.26
CA SER A 228 -24.90 16.68 -23.54
C SER A 228 -23.99 17.31 -24.61
N PHE A 229 -23.95 16.68 -25.76
CA PHE A 229 -23.21 17.18 -26.92
C PHE A 229 -24.14 17.08 -28.14
N GLY A 230 -24.72 18.21 -28.56
CA GLY A 230 -25.79 18.23 -29.57
C GLY A 230 -27.00 17.44 -29.09
N ASP A 231 -27.47 16.51 -29.94
CA ASP A 231 -28.61 15.63 -29.64
C ASP A 231 -28.26 14.41 -28.78
N ALA A 232 -26.98 14.16 -28.53
CA ALA A 232 -26.53 13.07 -27.70
C ALA A 232 -26.41 13.53 -26.24
N ALA A 233 -27.18 12.89 -25.34
CA ALA A 233 -27.11 13.12 -23.90
C ALA A 233 -26.77 11.81 -23.19
N PHE A 234 -25.73 11.84 -22.37
CA PHE A 234 -25.37 10.74 -21.47
C PHE A 234 -25.49 11.22 -20.03
N SER A 235 -26.33 10.58 -19.26
CA SER A 235 -26.58 10.95 -17.86
C SER A 235 -26.80 9.71 -17.01
N LEU A 236 -26.03 9.59 -15.93
CA LEU A 236 -26.19 8.56 -14.90
C LEU A 236 -26.42 9.21 -13.55
N SER A 237 -27.13 8.53 -12.64
CA SER A 237 -27.20 8.99 -11.25
C SER A 237 -25.80 8.93 -10.61
N LEU A 238 -25.55 9.75 -9.58
CA LEU A 238 -24.30 9.70 -8.82
C LEU A 238 -24.02 8.29 -8.29
N LEU A 239 -25.07 7.60 -7.83
CA LEU A 239 -24.96 6.20 -7.37
C LEU A 239 -24.44 5.28 -8.48
N LYS A 240 -24.95 5.41 -9.71
CA LYS A 240 -24.48 4.64 -10.87
C LYS A 240 -23.06 5.01 -11.27
N TRP A 241 -22.68 6.29 -11.22
CA TRP A 241 -21.30 6.70 -11.44
C TRP A 241 -20.31 6.06 -10.46
N ILE A 242 -20.74 5.88 -9.20
CA ILE A 242 -19.92 5.19 -8.20
C ILE A 242 -19.86 3.70 -8.48
N ASN A 243 -21.01 3.05 -8.72
CA ASN A 243 -21.09 1.61 -8.87
C ASN A 243 -20.51 1.10 -10.21
N ASP A 244 -20.67 1.86 -11.30
CA ASP A 244 -20.23 1.45 -12.62
C ASP A 244 -18.91 2.13 -13.05
N GLY A 245 -18.69 3.38 -12.66
CA GLY A 245 -17.49 4.13 -13.00
C GLY A 245 -16.37 3.97 -11.99
N LEU A 246 -16.59 4.43 -10.76
CA LEU A 246 -15.55 4.46 -9.73
C LEU A 246 -15.13 3.05 -9.31
N LEU A 247 -16.08 2.12 -9.20
CA LEU A 247 -15.79 0.73 -8.88
C LEU A 247 -15.04 0.01 -10.02
N THR A 248 -15.21 0.43 -11.30
CA THR A 248 -14.38 -0.07 -12.41
C THR A 248 -12.91 0.26 -12.22
N VAL A 249 -12.57 1.45 -11.68
CA VAL A 249 -11.19 1.81 -11.34
C VAL A 249 -10.66 0.93 -10.21
N PHE A 250 -11.47 0.61 -9.21
CA PHE A 250 -11.12 -0.34 -8.17
C PHE A 250 -10.80 -1.72 -8.76
N PHE A 251 -11.67 -2.26 -9.61
CA PHE A 251 -11.44 -3.56 -10.24
C PHE A 251 -10.28 -3.56 -11.26
N LEU A 252 -9.96 -2.43 -11.86
CA LEU A 252 -8.71 -2.28 -12.63
C LEU A 252 -7.50 -2.47 -11.72
N VAL A 253 -7.48 -1.81 -10.57
CA VAL A 253 -6.37 -1.93 -9.60
C VAL A 253 -6.25 -3.37 -9.10
N VAL A 254 -7.35 -3.96 -8.63
CA VAL A 254 -7.39 -5.35 -8.18
C VAL A 254 -6.94 -6.31 -9.30
N GLY A 255 -7.41 -6.12 -10.53
CA GLY A 255 -7.00 -6.91 -11.69
C GLY A 255 -5.50 -6.80 -12.00
N LEU A 256 -4.91 -5.62 -11.82
CA LEU A 256 -3.46 -5.41 -11.96
C LEU A 256 -2.68 -6.09 -10.83
N GLU A 257 -3.16 -6.01 -9.58
CA GLU A 257 -2.57 -6.71 -8.43
C GLU A 257 -2.60 -8.23 -8.65
N ILE A 258 -3.73 -8.75 -9.08
CA ILE A 258 -3.93 -10.15 -9.44
C ILE A 258 -2.90 -10.58 -10.50
N LYS A 259 -2.84 -9.86 -11.62
CA LYS A 259 -1.92 -10.17 -12.72
C LYS A 259 -0.46 -10.13 -12.25
N ARG A 260 -0.11 -9.16 -11.40
CA ARG A 260 1.22 -9.05 -10.81
C ARG A 260 1.54 -10.25 -9.91
N GLU A 261 0.62 -10.66 -9.03
CA GLU A 261 0.80 -11.82 -8.17
C GLU A 261 1.01 -13.13 -8.96
N PHE A 262 0.29 -13.33 -10.07
CA PHE A 262 0.45 -14.49 -10.94
C PHE A 262 1.71 -14.44 -11.82
N THR A 263 2.26 -13.25 -12.11
CA THR A 263 3.41 -13.13 -13.01
C THR A 263 4.76 -13.02 -12.31
N VAL A 264 4.82 -12.35 -11.17
CA VAL A 264 6.06 -12.05 -10.43
C VAL A 264 5.92 -12.21 -8.91
N GLY A 265 4.71 -12.41 -8.39
CA GLY A 265 4.42 -12.49 -6.96
C GLY A 265 4.41 -13.92 -6.40
N HIS A 266 3.78 -14.07 -5.23
CA HIS A 266 3.72 -15.34 -4.49
C HIS A 266 2.90 -16.44 -5.21
N LEU A 267 1.98 -16.07 -6.09
CA LEU A 267 1.17 -17.00 -6.89
C LEU A 267 1.83 -17.38 -8.23
N ALA A 268 3.06 -16.94 -8.50
CA ALA A 268 3.77 -17.22 -9.75
C ALA A 268 4.15 -18.71 -9.92
N SER A 269 4.20 -19.50 -8.84
CA SER A 269 4.43 -20.96 -8.92
C SER A 269 3.15 -21.74 -8.59
N PHE A 270 2.92 -22.83 -9.32
CA PHE A 270 1.76 -23.70 -9.09
C PHE A 270 1.69 -24.25 -7.65
N ARG A 271 2.85 -24.58 -7.07
CA ARG A 271 2.92 -25.11 -5.69
C ARG A 271 2.49 -24.09 -4.63
N SER A 272 2.87 -22.84 -4.78
CA SER A 272 2.49 -21.77 -3.84
C SER A 272 1.06 -21.29 -4.05
N ALA A 273 0.55 -21.33 -5.29
CA ALA A 273 -0.79 -20.90 -5.65
C ALA A 273 -1.89 -21.94 -5.32
N ALA A 274 -1.54 -23.23 -5.31
CA ALA A 274 -2.52 -24.31 -5.22
C ALA A 274 -3.40 -24.24 -3.96
N LEU A 275 -2.81 -23.97 -2.79
CA LEU A 275 -3.56 -23.89 -1.53
C LEU A 275 -4.52 -22.68 -1.47
N PRO A 276 -4.08 -21.43 -1.76
CA PRO A 276 -4.99 -20.28 -1.85
C PRO A 276 -6.09 -20.45 -2.90
N ILE A 277 -5.79 -21.02 -4.08
CA ILE A 277 -6.78 -21.24 -5.13
C ILE A 277 -7.83 -22.27 -4.68
N ALA A 278 -7.40 -23.40 -4.13
CA ALA A 278 -8.33 -24.41 -3.60
C ALA A 278 -9.22 -23.83 -2.50
N ALA A 279 -8.63 -23.07 -1.57
CA ALA A 279 -9.34 -22.39 -0.50
C ALA A 279 -10.39 -21.41 -1.03
N ALA A 280 -10.04 -20.58 -2.02
CA ALA A 280 -10.97 -19.64 -2.64
C ALA A 280 -12.12 -20.34 -3.35
N ILE A 281 -11.84 -21.37 -4.15
CA ILE A 281 -12.89 -22.17 -4.82
C ILE A 281 -13.86 -22.76 -3.80
N GLY A 282 -13.34 -23.38 -2.72
CA GLY A 282 -14.20 -23.90 -1.66
C GLY A 282 -14.98 -22.81 -0.93
N GLY A 283 -14.31 -21.67 -0.67
CA GLY A 283 -14.91 -20.48 -0.06
C GLY A 283 -15.97 -19.80 -0.92
N MET A 284 -16.03 -20.06 -2.22
CA MET A 284 -17.10 -19.62 -3.12
C MET A 284 -18.21 -20.66 -3.28
N VAL A 285 -17.85 -21.91 -3.54
CA VAL A 285 -18.81 -22.98 -3.87
C VAL A 285 -19.67 -23.36 -2.66
N VAL A 286 -19.07 -23.53 -1.48
CA VAL A 286 -19.81 -24.01 -0.31
C VAL A 286 -20.85 -22.98 0.18
N PRO A 287 -20.57 -21.68 0.33
CA PRO A 287 -21.59 -20.70 0.70
C PRO A 287 -22.68 -20.55 -0.36
N ALA A 288 -22.35 -20.64 -1.65
CA ALA A 288 -23.33 -20.62 -2.72
C ALA A 288 -24.28 -21.84 -2.66
N LEU A 289 -23.75 -23.03 -2.45
CA LEU A 289 -24.53 -24.24 -2.25
C LEU A 289 -25.39 -24.19 -1.01
N LEU A 290 -24.84 -23.67 0.11
CA LEU A 290 -25.59 -23.53 1.36
C LEU A 290 -26.74 -22.55 1.20
N TYR A 291 -26.53 -21.43 0.53
CA TYR A 291 -27.59 -20.49 0.17
C TYR A 291 -28.67 -21.16 -0.69
N TRP A 292 -28.26 -21.84 -1.75
CA TRP A 292 -29.17 -22.53 -2.66
C TRP A 292 -29.99 -23.61 -1.96
N LEU A 293 -29.42 -24.34 -0.99
CA LEU A 293 -30.13 -25.33 -0.17
C LEU A 293 -31.19 -24.70 0.73
N LEU A 294 -30.95 -23.51 1.25
CA LEU A 294 -31.88 -22.80 2.13
C LEU A 294 -32.96 -22.04 1.35
N VAL A 295 -32.64 -21.55 0.15
CA VAL A 295 -33.54 -20.81 -0.74
C VAL A 295 -33.48 -21.38 -2.16
N PRO A 296 -33.99 -22.60 -2.39
CA PRO A 296 -33.85 -23.27 -3.68
C PRO A 296 -34.75 -22.69 -4.78
N THR A 297 -35.83 -22.03 -4.40
CA THR A 297 -36.84 -21.47 -5.32
C THR A 297 -37.40 -20.15 -4.84
N GLY A 298 -38.07 -19.42 -5.71
CA GLY A 298 -38.73 -18.15 -5.39
C GLY A 298 -37.89 -16.93 -5.81
N PRO A 299 -38.35 -15.69 -5.46
CA PRO A 299 -37.76 -14.46 -5.95
C PRO A 299 -36.33 -14.24 -5.46
N TRP A 300 -35.94 -14.86 -4.35
CA TRP A 300 -34.62 -14.72 -3.76
C TRP A 300 -33.61 -15.78 -4.18
N SER A 301 -34.02 -16.78 -4.99
CA SER A 301 -33.15 -17.87 -5.45
C SER A 301 -31.90 -17.37 -6.20
N HIS A 302 -31.98 -16.22 -6.83
CA HIS A 302 -30.86 -15.58 -7.54
C HIS A 302 -29.78 -15.00 -6.62
N GLY A 303 -30.03 -14.89 -5.30
CA GLY A 303 -29.10 -14.31 -4.35
C GLY A 303 -27.92 -15.18 -3.95
N TRP A 304 -27.74 -16.37 -4.53
CA TRP A 304 -26.70 -17.33 -4.15
C TRP A 304 -25.25 -16.80 -4.31
N GLY A 305 -25.03 -15.81 -5.16
CA GLY A 305 -23.73 -15.15 -5.31
C GLY A 305 -23.37 -14.19 -4.17
N VAL A 306 -24.36 -13.70 -3.40
CA VAL A 306 -24.12 -12.70 -2.34
C VAL A 306 -23.16 -13.21 -1.25
N PRO A 307 -23.31 -14.44 -0.69
CA PRO A 307 -22.41 -14.92 0.35
C PRO A 307 -21.07 -15.45 -0.18
N MET A 308 -20.81 -15.43 -1.48
CA MET A 308 -19.55 -15.89 -2.04
C MET A 308 -18.39 -14.93 -1.83
N ALA A 309 -18.66 -13.62 -1.87
CA ALA A 309 -17.63 -12.61 -1.91
C ALA A 309 -17.04 -12.30 -0.52
N THR A 310 -15.75 -11.97 -0.50
CA THR A 310 -15.01 -11.48 0.68
C THR A 310 -14.73 -9.98 0.53
N ASP A 311 -14.86 -9.22 1.59
CA ASP A 311 -14.28 -7.88 1.65
C ASP A 311 -12.80 -7.97 2.05
N THR A 312 -11.95 -8.01 1.03
CA THR A 312 -10.50 -8.14 1.20
C THR A 312 -9.92 -7.01 2.05
N ALA A 313 -10.43 -5.78 1.93
CA ALA A 313 -9.93 -4.62 2.66
C ALA A 313 -10.15 -4.77 4.17
N PHE A 314 -11.35 -5.18 4.60
CA PHE A 314 -11.64 -5.44 6.01
C PHE A 314 -10.93 -6.68 6.56
N ALA A 315 -10.95 -7.78 5.82
CA ALA A 315 -10.33 -9.02 6.27
C ALA A 315 -8.82 -8.84 6.48
N VAL A 316 -8.14 -8.18 5.53
CA VAL A 316 -6.70 -7.89 5.62
C VAL A 316 -6.42 -6.84 6.71
N ALA A 317 -7.23 -5.80 6.85
CA ALA A 317 -7.05 -4.82 7.93
C ALA A 317 -7.09 -5.50 9.31
N LEU A 318 -8.09 -6.35 9.56
CA LEU A 318 -8.23 -7.04 10.85
C LEU A 318 -7.08 -8.01 11.12
N ILE A 319 -6.66 -8.80 10.13
CA ILE A 319 -5.55 -9.75 10.33
C ILE A 319 -4.22 -9.03 10.56
N VAL A 320 -3.99 -7.87 9.92
CA VAL A 320 -2.80 -7.04 10.14
C VAL A 320 -2.82 -6.36 11.50
N MET A 321 -3.99 -5.91 11.98
CA MET A 321 -4.15 -5.33 13.34
C MET A 321 -3.77 -6.31 14.45
N MET A 322 -3.88 -7.62 14.21
CA MET A 322 -3.47 -8.65 15.19
C MET A 322 -1.95 -8.76 15.39
N GLY A 323 -1.17 -8.09 14.53
CA GLY A 323 0.28 -7.92 14.70
C GLY A 323 1.03 -9.26 14.73
N SER A 324 1.94 -9.41 15.70
CA SER A 324 2.80 -10.60 15.86
C SER A 324 2.06 -11.90 16.21
N ARG A 325 0.76 -11.83 16.57
CA ARG A 325 -0.05 -13.03 16.88
C ARG A 325 -0.36 -13.87 15.65
N VAL A 326 -0.27 -13.28 14.46
CA VAL A 326 -0.58 -13.95 13.22
C VAL A 326 0.69 -14.07 12.37
N PRO A 327 1.11 -15.29 11.98
CA PRO A 327 2.25 -15.49 11.10
C PRO A 327 2.09 -14.75 9.76
N VAL A 328 3.21 -14.33 9.18
CA VAL A 328 3.22 -13.60 7.90
C VAL A 328 2.67 -14.48 6.77
N GLU A 329 2.97 -15.77 6.81
CA GLU A 329 2.52 -16.78 5.83
C GLU A 329 1.00 -16.89 5.79
N LEU A 330 0.33 -16.77 6.94
CA LEU A 330 -1.14 -16.80 7.01
C LEU A 330 -1.76 -15.53 6.43
N ARG A 331 -1.12 -14.37 6.63
CA ARG A 331 -1.55 -13.10 6.01
C ARG A 331 -1.42 -13.17 4.49
N ILE A 332 -0.28 -13.67 4.00
CA ILE A 332 -0.04 -13.89 2.56
C ILE A 332 -1.09 -14.85 1.99
N PHE A 333 -1.35 -15.97 2.70
CA PHE A 333 -2.37 -16.94 2.30
C PHE A 333 -3.76 -16.29 2.19
N LEU A 334 -4.21 -15.55 3.22
CA LEU A 334 -5.53 -14.90 3.20
C LEU A 334 -5.64 -13.87 2.07
N THR A 335 -4.62 -13.05 1.88
CA THR A 335 -4.58 -12.07 0.79
C THR A 335 -4.63 -12.76 -0.57
N ALA A 336 -3.85 -13.83 -0.76
CA ALA A 336 -3.84 -14.60 -2.01
C ALA A 336 -5.19 -15.30 -2.28
N ALA A 337 -5.81 -15.89 -1.26
CA ALA A 337 -7.13 -16.51 -1.38
C ALA A 337 -8.22 -15.47 -1.71
N ALA A 338 -8.19 -14.31 -1.05
CA ALA A 338 -9.13 -13.23 -1.30
C ALA A 338 -9.00 -12.63 -2.71
N ILE A 339 -7.76 -12.52 -3.23
CA ILE A 339 -7.50 -12.12 -4.61
C ILE A 339 -8.17 -13.08 -5.61
N VAL A 340 -8.07 -14.39 -5.38
CA VAL A 340 -8.73 -15.40 -6.25
C VAL A 340 -10.25 -15.37 -6.11
N ASP A 341 -10.73 -15.12 -4.89
CA ASP A 341 -12.16 -14.96 -4.58
C ASP A 341 -12.77 -13.76 -5.33
N ASP A 342 -12.06 -12.62 -5.37
CA ASP A 342 -12.50 -11.44 -6.11
C ASP A 342 -12.64 -11.70 -7.62
N ILE A 343 -11.71 -12.48 -8.23
CA ILE A 343 -11.83 -12.90 -9.64
C ILE A 343 -13.10 -13.73 -9.83
N GLY A 344 -13.31 -14.70 -8.94
CA GLY A 344 -14.47 -15.57 -9.02
C GLY A 344 -15.79 -14.81 -8.86
N ALA A 345 -15.84 -13.86 -7.93
CA ALA A 345 -17.01 -13.01 -7.73
C ALA A 345 -17.33 -12.16 -8.97
N ILE A 346 -16.30 -11.54 -9.60
CA ILE A 346 -16.48 -10.76 -10.83
C ILE A 346 -16.97 -11.66 -11.98
N ALA A 347 -16.39 -12.87 -12.13
CA ALA A 347 -16.80 -13.82 -13.16
C ALA A 347 -18.26 -14.26 -12.97
N VAL A 348 -18.68 -14.52 -11.73
CA VAL A 348 -20.07 -14.86 -11.39
C VAL A 348 -21.01 -13.69 -11.68
N VAL A 349 -20.65 -12.46 -11.29
CA VAL A 349 -21.47 -11.28 -11.60
C VAL A 349 -21.63 -11.11 -13.10
N ALA A 350 -20.55 -11.23 -13.85
CA ALA A 350 -20.58 -11.11 -15.31
C ALA A 350 -21.41 -12.20 -16.00
N ALA A 351 -21.39 -13.44 -15.48
CA ALA A 351 -22.08 -14.57 -16.10
C ALA A 351 -23.56 -14.68 -15.73
N PHE A 352 -23.95 -14.32 -14.50
CA PHE A 352 -25.26 -14.64 -13.94
C PHE A 352 -26.12 -13.41 -13.60
N TYR A 353 -25.51 -12.22 -13.48
CA TYR A 353 -26.23 -11.00 -13.09
C TYR A 353 -26.26 -9.93 -14.19
N SER A 354 -25.91 -10.30 -15.43
CA SER A 354 -25.97 -9.40 -16.60
C SER A 354 -27.41 -9.17 -17.07
N GLY A 355 -27.64 -7.98 -17.64
CA GLY A 355 -28.92 -7.60 -18.21
C GLY A 355 -29.15 -8.12 -19.63
N ALA A 356 -30.02 -7.46 -20.39
CA ALA A 356 -30.24 -7.76 -21.80
C ALA A 356 -28.97 -7.45 -22.62
N LEU A 357 -28.48 -8.44 -23.37
CA LEU A 357 -27.23 -8.33 -24.12
C LEU A 357 -27.46 -7.67 -25.48
N HIS A 358 -26.69 -6.61 -25.76
CA HIS A 358 -26.66 -5.92 -27.05
C HIS A 358 -25.37 -6.33 -27.81
N LEU A 359 -25.54 -7.22 -28.80
CA LEU A 359 -24.44 -7.83 -29.52
C LEU A 359 -23.54 -6.84 -30.27
N ASP A 360 -24.08 -5.73 -30.74
CA ASP A 360 -23.33 -4.71 -31.49
C ASP A 360 -22.27 -4.04 -30.60
N TYR A 361 -22.64 -3.67 -29.38
CA TYR A 361 -21.73 -3.11 -28.40
C TYR A 361 -20.73 -4.14 -27.90
N LEU A 362 -21.14 -5.40 -27.71
CA LEU A 362 -20.26 -6.48 -27.30
C LEU A 362 -19.24 -6.84 -28.40
N ALA A 363 -19.64 -6.80 -29.67
CA ALA A 363 -18.71 -6.98 -30.79
C ALA A 363 -17.67 -5.86 -30.83
N THR A 364 -18.09 -4.61 -30.60
CA THR A 364 -17.19 -3.47 -30.50
C THR A 364 -16.23 -3.60 -29.29
N ALA A 365 -16.73 -4.01 -28.14
CA ALA A 365 -15.91 -4.32 -26.95
C ALA A 365 -14.90 -5.42 -27.23
N GLY A 366 -15.29 -6.47 -27.96
CA GLY A 366 -14.41 -7.54 -28.44
C GLY A 366 -13.30 -6.97 -29.36
N GLY A 367 -13.64 -6.10 -30.30
CA GLY A 367 -12.66 -5.41 -31.16
C GLY A 367 -11.65 -4.57 -30.37
N ILE A 368 -12.13 -3.80 -29.39
CA ILE A 368 -11.25 -3.03 -28.49
C ILE A 368 -10.33 -3.96 -27.70
N THR A 369 -10.85 -5.08 -27.21
CA THR A 369 -10.05 -6.09 -26.49
C THR A 369 -8.94 -6.67 -27.36
N VAL A 370 -9.22 -6.94 -28.65
CA VAL A 370 -8.20 -7.36 -29.62
C VAL A 370 -7.13 -6.27 -29.81
N ILE A 371 -7.53 -4.99 -29.91
CA ILE A 371 -6.59 -3.89 -30.01
C ILE A 371 -5.69 -3.82 -28.76
N LEU A 372 -6.26 -3.96 -27.56
CA LEU A 372 -5.50 -4.03 -26.30
C LEU A 372 -4.50 -5.20 -26.31
N ALA A 373 -4.89 -6.37 -26.81
CA ALA A 373 -4.01 -7.53 -26.97
C ALA A 373 -2.85 -7.24 -27.96
N LEU A 374 -3.13 -6.55 -29.06
CA LEU A 374 -2.12 -6.15 -30.05
C LEU A 374 -1.15 -5.12 -29.46
N LEU A 375 -1.62 -4.14 -28.70
CA LEU A 375 -0.76 -3.17 -28.01
C LEU A 375 0.17 -3.87 -27.01
N ASN A 376 -0.35 -4.80 -26.24
CA ASN A 376 0.45 -5.62 -25.31
C ASN A 376 1.50 -6.44 -26.08
N ARG A 377 1.11 -7.12 -27.17
CA ARG A 377 2.01 -7.91 -28.01
C ARG A 377 3.07 -7.05 -28.69
N ALA A 378 2.72 -5.83 -29.09
CA ALA A 378 3.64 -4.83 -29.65
C ALA A 378 4.57 -4.22 -28.59
N ARG A 379 4.43 -4.62 -27.31
CA ARG A 379 5.23 -4.11 -26.19
C ARG A 379 5.17 -2.59 -26.04
N ILE A 380 3.99 -2.01 -26.17
CA ILE A 380 3.77 -0.58 -25.93
C ILE A 380 3.68 -0.35 -24.43
N TYR A 381 4.66 0.36 -23.86
CA TYR A 381 4.76 0.63 -22.40
C TYR A 381 4.16 1.97 -21.98
N SER A 382 3.57 2.73 -22.90
CA SER A 382 2.81 3.94 -22.54
C SER A 382 1.46 3.57 -21.93
N VAL A 383 1.10 4.18 -20.80
CA VAL A 383 -0.18 3.95 -20.11
C VAL A 383 -1.37 4.57 -20.87
N THR A 384 -1.16 5.72 -21.50
CA THR A 384 -2.22 6.53 -22.13
C THR A 384 -3.11 5.76 -23.11
N PRO A 385 -2.58 4.99 -24.10
CA PRO A 385 -3.43 4.27 -25.05
C PRO A 385 -4.30 3.21 -24.37
N TYR A 386 -3.78 2.53 -23.33
CA TYR A 386 -4.56 1.56 -22.56
C TYR A 386 -5.72 2.24 -21.81
N MET A 387 -5.49 3.41 -21.21
CA MET A 387 -6.54 4.13 -20.48
C MET A 387 -7.62 4.66 -21.41
N LEU A 388 -7.26 5.20 -22.58
CA LEU A 388 -8.23 5.67 -23.58
C LEU A 388 -9.10 4.53 -24.10
N LEU A 389 -8.47 3.40 -24.46
CA LEU A 389 -9.20 2.19 -24.88
C LEU A 389 -10.00 1.59 -23.71
N GLY A 390 -9.52 1.71 -22.49
CA GLY A 390 -10.23 1.28 -21.28
C GLY A 390 -11.53 2.05 -21.07
N VAL A 391 -11.53 3.36 -21.25
CA VAL A 391 -12.76 4.19 -21.19
C VAL A 391 -13.74 3.80 -22.31
N ALA A 392 -13.26 3.61 -23.55
CA ALA A 392 -14.08 3.16 -24.66
C ALA A 392 -14.66 1.76 -24.40
N LEU A 393 -13.83 0.84 -23.87
CA LEU A 393 -14.27 -0.51 -23.47
C LEU A 393 -15.35 -0.45 -22.39
N TRP A 394 -15.16 0.39 -21.37
CA TRP A 394 -16.13 0.60 -20.31
C TRP A 394 -17.49 1.05 -20.86
N ALA A 395 -17.52 2.05 -21.75
CA ALA A 395 -18.73 2.52 -22.38
C ALA A 395 -19.44 1.40 -23.20
N CYS A 396 -18.66 0.65 -24.01
CA CYS A 396 -19.21 -0.46 -24.82
C CYS A 396 -19.74 -1.61 -23.93
N VAL A 397 -19.06 -1.94 -22.84
CA VAL A 397 -19.50 -3.00 -21.90
C VAL A 397 -20.77 -2.57 -21.18
N HIS A 398 -20.84 -1.31 -20.73
CA HIS A 398 -22.02 -0.73 -20.09
C HIS A 398 -23.26 -0.75 -21.00
N GLU A 399 -23.14 -0.25 -22.23
CA GLU A 399 -24.22 -0.27 -23.22
C GLU A 399 -24.52 -1.69 -23.75
N GLY A 400 -23.55 -2.57 -23.68
CA GLY A 400 -23.64 -3.98 -24.06
C GLY A 400 -24.48 -4.84 -23.12
N GLY A 401 -24.91 -4.30 -21.97
CA GLY A 401 -25.73 -5.01 -20.97
C GLY A 401 -24.93 -5.89 -20.02
N LEU A 402 -23.59 -5.85 -20.08
CA LEU A 402 -22.71 -6.45 -19.09
C LEU A 402 -22.38 -5.42 -17.98
N HIS A 403 -21.95 -5.94 -16.82
CA HIS A 403 -21.51 -5.04 -15.76
C HIS A 403 -20.26 -4.26 -16.19
N ALA A 404 -20.34 -2.94 -16.12
CA ALA A 404 -19.29 -2.02 -16.54
C ALA A 404 -17.94 -2.28 -15.83
N THR A 405 -17.98 -2.78 -14.60
CA THR A 405 -16.81 -3.16 -13.80
C THR A 405 -15.93 -4.22 -14.45
N LEU A 406 -16.49 -5.08 -15.31
CA LEU A 406 -15.77 -6.09 -16.08
C LEU A 406 -14.71 -5.45 -17.00
N ALA A 407 -14.99 -4.26 -17.53
CA ALA A 407 -14.04 -3.54 -18.39
C ALA A 407 -12.72 -3.24 -17.67
N GLY A 408 -12.75 -2.91 -16.37
CA GLY A 408 -11.55 -2.69 -15.55
C GLY A 408 -10.68 -3.94 -15.46
N VAL A 409 -11.29 -5.10 -15.24
CA VAL A 409 -10.59 -6.39 -15.17
C VAL A 409 -10.02 -6.79 -16.52
N ILE A 410 -10.81 -6.66 -17.58
CA ILE A 410 -10.35 -6.95 -18.95
C ILE A 410 -9.14 -6.07 -19.29
N LEU A 411 -9.22 -4.77 -19.04
CA LEU A 411 -8.12 -3.84 -19.25
C LEU A 411 -6.86 -4.27 -18.49
N ALA A 412 -6.98 -4.64 -17.21
CA ALA A 412 -5.87 -5.09 -16.39
C ALA A 412 -5.13 -6.29 -16.99
N LEU A 413 -5.85 -7.23 -17.63
CA LEU A 413 -5.25 -8.40 -18.26
C LEU A 413 -4.29 -8.02 -19.42
N PHE A 414 -4.49 -6.88 -20.06
CA PHE A 414 -3.68 -6.47 -21.21
C PHE A 414 -2.60 -5.42 -20.89
N VAL A 415 -2.69 -4.70 -19.77
CA VAL A 415 -1.63 -3.76 -19.35
C VAL A 415 -0.34 -4.54 -19.03
N PRO A 416 0.84 -4.19 -19.60
CA PRO A 416 2.10 -4.91 -19.36
C PRO A 416 2.54 -4.84 -17.88
N THR A 417 2.93 -6.00 -17.31
CA THR A 417 3.39 -6.14 -15.91
C THR A 417 4.89 -6.40 -15.78
N ARG A 418 5.57 -6.73 -16.88
CA ARG A 418 7.02 -6.94 -16.86
C ARG A 418 7.74 -5.65 -17.24
N PRO A 419 8.91 -5.36 -16.60
CA PRO A 419 9.73 -4.23 -17.02
C PRO A 419 10.20 -4.40 -18.48
N PRO A 420 10.58 -3.31 -19.16
CA PRO A 420 11.08 -3.39 -20.52
C PRO A 420 12.37 -4.21 -20.59
N PRO A 421 12.63 -4.90 -21.72
CA PRO A 421 13.77 -5.82 -21.84
C PRO A 421 15.15 -5.13 -21.88
N ASN A 422 15.20 -3.81 -21.99
CA ASN A 422 16.41 -3.00 -22.07
C ASN A 422 16.71 -2.23 -20.78
N LEU A 423 16.34 -2.80 -19.63
CA LEU A 423 16.50 -2.17 -18.32
C LEU A 423 17.95 -1.75 -18.03
N ASP A 424 18.94 -2.64 -18.35
CA ASP A 424 20.36 -2.35 -18.14
C ASP A 424 20.82 -1.12 -18.97
N ALA A 425 20.38 -1.01 -20.21
CA ALA A 425 20.71 0.14 -21.06
C ALA A 425 20.10 1.45 -20.53
N LEU A 426 18.88 1.40 -19.98
CA LEU A 426 18.24 2.55 -19.34
C LEU A 426 18.96 2.97 -18.06
N MET A 427 19.44 2.01 -17.27
CA MET A 427 20.23 2.30 -16.06
C MET A 427 21.58 2.93 -16.41
N VAL A 428 22.24 2.46 -17.47
CA VAL A 428 23.49 3.07 -17.97
C VAL A 428 23.24 4.51 -18.43
N GLN A 429 22.13 4.78 -19.15
CA GLN A 429 21.75 6.13 -19.55
C GLN A 429 21.45 7.05 -18.35
N ALA A 430 20.73 6.56 -17.35
CA ALA A 430 20.45 7.31 -16.12
C ALA A 430 21.74 7.70 -15.40
N ASN A 431 22.66 6.74 -15.22
CA ASN A 431 23.94 6.98 -14.58
C ASN A 431 24.80 7.98 -15.35
N ALA A 432 24.82 7.90 -16.69
CA ALA A 432 25.54 8.85 -17.53
C ALA A 432 24.98 10.28 -17.42
N LEU A 433 23.64 10.44 -17.34
CA LEU A 433 22.99 11.73 -17.14
C LEU A 433 23.31 12.32 -15.76
N VAL A 434 23.23 11.51 -14.72
CA VAL A 434 23.55 11.94 -13.36
C VAL A 434 25.02 12.34 -13.26
N ALA A 435 25.94 11.58 -13.85
CA ALA A 435 27.36 11.91 -13.89
C ALA A 435 27.63 13.22 -14.65
N ALA A 436 27.01 13.42 -15.81
CA ALA A 436 27.17 14.65 -16.60
C ALA A 436 26.62 15.90 -15.89
N GLU A 437 25.56 15.78 -15.09
CA GLU A 437 25.09 16.87 -14.24
C GLU A 437 26.00 17.07 -13.02
N GLY A 438 26.58 16.00 -12.46
CA GLY A 438 27.54 16.08 -11.36
C GLY A 438 28.81 16.85 -11.71
N ASP A 439 29.27 16.76 -12.96
CA ASP A 439 30.43 17.53 -13.46
C ASP A 439 30.15 19.05 -13.54
N ARG A 440 28.89 19.48 -13.50
CA ARG A 440 28.45 20.88 -13.43
C ARG A 440 28.27 21.40 -12.00
N SER A 441 28.97 20.83 -11.06
CA SER A 441 28.75 20.95 -9.59
C SER A 441 28.43 22.36 -9.06
N GLY A 442 29.04 23.43 -9.62
CA GLY A 442 28.79 24.81 -9.15
C GLY A 442 27.43 25.40 -9.56
N GLU A 443 26.87 24.99 -10.71
CA GLU A 443 25.55 25.45 -11.19
C GLU A 443 24.41 24.61 -10.62
N VAL A 444 24.62 23.30 -10.46
CA VAL A 444 23.61 22.35 -9.92
C VAL A 444 23.31 22.68 -8.46
N LEU A 445 24.30 23.09 -7.67
CA LEU A 445 24.11 23.49 -6.28
C LEU A 445 23.28 24.78 -6.11
N ARG A 446 23.34 25.70 -7.09
CA ARG A 446 22.60 26.98 -7.03
C ARG A 446 21.19 26.92 -7.63
N HIS A 447 21.00 26.13 -8.69
CA HIS A 447 19.77 26.17 -9.49
C HIS A 447 19.09 24.79 -9.64
N GLY A 448 19.64 23.73 -9.03
CA GLY A 448 19.22 22.33 -9.23
C GLY A 448 19.65 21.76 -10.59
N PRO A 449 19.29 20.49 -10.89
CA PRO A 449 19.60 19.85 -12.17
C PRO A 449 18.98 20.60 -13.33
N SER A 450 19.64 20.60 -14.50
CA SER A 450 19.12 21.25 -15.69
C SER A 450 17.75 20.68 -16.11
N VAL A 451 16.87 21.55 -16.63
CA VAL A 451 15.54 21.12 -17.11
C VAL A 451 15.62 19.99 -18.16
N PRO A 452 16.60 19.99 -19.11
CA PRO A 452 16.80 18.86 -20.01
C PRO A 452 17.16 17.55 -19.30
N ALA A 453 18.03 17.59 -18.28
CA ALA A 453 18.41 16.41 -17.51
C ALA A 453 17.23 15.86 -16.70
N LEU A 454 16.46 16.72 -16.04
CA LEU A 454 15.24 16.33 -15.34
C LEU A 454 14.25 15.66 -16.28
N ARG A 455 13.98 16.24 -17.47
CA ARG A 455 13.09 15.63 -18.47
C ARG A 455 13.62 14.29 -18.97
N ALA A 456 14.92 14.16 -19.16
CA ALA A 456 15.53 12.92 -19.59
C ALA A 456 15.47 11.85 -18.50
N LEU A 457 15.70 12.21 -17.24
CA LEU A 457 15.54 11.32 -16.08
C LEU A 457 14.09 10.88 -15.90
N ASP A 458 13.13 11.79 -16.04
CA ASP A 458 11.70 11.45 -16.02
C ASP A 458 11.34 10.47 -17.14
N ALA A 459 11.85 10.71 -18.36
CA ALA A 459 11.61 9.80 -19.48
C ALA A 459 12.26 8.42 -19.30
N ILE A 460 13.41 8.35 -18.63
CA ILE A 460 14.06 7.08 -18.25
C ILE A 460 13.27 6.40 -17.14
N HIS A 461 12.91 7.13 -16.09
CA HIS A 461 12.07 6.62 -15.00
C HIS A 461 10.76 6.03 -15.52
N ASP A 462 10.11 6.74 -16.43
CA ASP A 462 8.91 6.28 -17.10
C ASP A 462 9.09 4.98 -17.91
N ARG A 463 10.31 4.65 -18.33
CA ARG A 463 10.64 3.43 -19.06
C ARG A 463 11.16 2.30 -18.18
N ILE A 464 11.69 2.58 -16.99
CA ILE A 464 12.21 1.56 -16.06
C ILE A 464 11.05 0.78 -15.41
N GLU A 465 9.96 1.45 -15.08
CA GLU A 465 8.81 0.87 -14.42
C GLU A 465 7.80 0.29 -15.43
N SER A 466 7.21 -0.86 -15.09
CA SER A 466 6.13 -1.40 -15.93
C SER A 466 4.90 -0.49 -15.88
N PRO A 467 4.08 -0.41 -16.96
CA PRO A 467 2.82 0.33 -16.94
C PRO A 467 1.88 -0.09 -15.80
N ALA A 468 1.86 -1.38 -15.46
CA ALA A 468 1.05 -1.90 -14.34
C ALA A 468 1.56 -1.39 -12.98
N ASP A 469 2.88 -1.43 -12.73
CA ASP A 469 3.45 -0.93 -11.47
C ASP A 469 3.24 0.58 -11.31
N ARG A 470 3.33 1.34 -12.42
CA ARG A 470 3.02 2.78 -12.44
C ARG A 470 1.57 3.05 -12.05
N LEU A 471 0.63 2.32 -12.64
CA LEU A 471 -0.80 2.45 -12.29
C LEU A 471 -1.03 2.05 -10.83
N LEU A 472 -0.46 0.95 -10.36
CA LEU A 472 -0.59 0.50 -8.98
C LEU A 472 -0.02 1.50 -7.97
N ARG A 473 1.13 2.10 -8.27
CA ARG A 473 1.74 3.13 -7.41
C ARG A 473 0.87 4.38 -7.27
N HIS A 474 0.22 4.82 -8.36
CA HIS A 474 -0.61 6.03 -8.35
C HIS A 474 -2.06 5.77 -7.94
N ALA A 475 -2.63 4.64 -8.34
CA ALA A 475 -4.04 4.32 -8.13
C ALA A 475 -4.28 3.36 -6.96
N GLY A 476 -3.33 2.46 -6.61
CA GLY A 476 -3.53 1.42 -5.61
C GLY A 476 -3.93 1.97 -4.24
N ALA A 477 -3.10 2.83 -3.65
CA ALA A 477 -3.42 3.46 -2.37
C ALA A 477 -4.70 4.31 -2.46
N ARG A 478 -4.87 5.10 -3.54
CA ARG A 478 -6.07 5.94 -3.74
C ARG A 478 -7.35 5.12 -3.90
N SER A 479 -7.27 3.93 -4.49
CA SER A 479 -8.40 3.02 -4.62
C SER A 479 -8.92 2.60 -3.24
N SER A 480 -8.07 2.16 -2.35
CA SER A 480 -8.48 1.72 -1.01
C SER A 480 -8.93 2.87 -0.09
N TYR A 481 -8.31 4.06 -0.21
CA TYR A 481 -8.61 5.22 0.66
C TYR A 481 -9.70 6.13 0.15
N VAL A 482 -10.05 6.08 -1.14
CA VAL A 482 -11.05 6.97 -1.74
C VAL A 482 -12.22 6.18 -2.31
N VAL A 483 -11.94 5.19 -3.16
CA VAL A 483 -13.00 4.47 -3.88
C VAL A 483 -13.88 3.67 -2.94
N LEU A 484 -13.29 2.83 -2.09
CA LEU A 484 -14.06 1.98 -1.18
C LEU A 484 -14.87 2.78 -0.13
N PRO A 485 -14.33 3.82 0.54
CA PRO A 485 -15.13 4.63 1.45
C PRO A 485 -16.28 5.39 0.77
N ILE A 486 -16.07 5.93 -0.44
CA ILE A 486 -17.13 6.58 -1.20
C ILE A 486 -18.20 5.56 -1.61
N PHE A 487 -17.77 4.36 -2.08
CA PHE A 487 -18.68 3.28 -2.39
C PHE A 487 -19.52 2.86 -1.17
N ALA A 488 -18.88 2.70 0.00
CA ALA A 488 -19.58 2.37 1.23
C ALA A 488 -20.55 3.48 1.64
N LEU A 489 -20.14 4.75 1.56
CA LEU A 489 -21.00 5.88 1.89
C LEU A 489 -22.26 5.91 1.00
N ALA A 490 -22.13 5.60 -0.28
CA ALA A 490 -23.23 5.59 -1.23
C ALA A 490 -24.15 4.36 -1.08
N ASN A 491 -23.59 3.18 -0.75
CA ASN A 491 -24.32 1.91 -0.81
C ASN A 491 -24.69 1.32 0.56
N ALA A 492 -23.98 1.67 1.65
CA ALA A 492 -24.22 1.09 2.96
C ALA A 492 -25.43 1.68 3.69
N GLY A 493 -25.99 2.78 3.22
CA GLY A 493 -27.22 3.35 3.78
C GLY A 493 -28.37 2.32 3.74
N VAL A 494 -28.92 1.98 4.89
CA VAL A 494 -30.07 1.09 5.05
C VAL A 494 -31.01 1.64 6.11
N LEU A 495 -32.30 1.67 5.81
CA LEU A 495 -33.34 2.00 6.80
C LEU A 495 -33.50 0.81 7.74
N MET A 496 -33.22 1.02 9.03
CA MET A 496 -33.44 0.04 10.08
C MET A 496 -34.89 0.11 10.54
N SER A 497 -35.79 -0.65 9.89
CA SER A 497 -37.17 -0.81 10.32
C SER A 497 -37.50 -2.26 10.60
N ILE A 498 -38.40 -2.50 11.54
CA ILE A 498 -38.89 -3.85 11.87
C ILE A 498 -39.64 -4.48 10.69
N ASP A 499 -40.27 -3.66 9.88
CA ASP A 499 -41.02 -4.10 8.70
C ASP A 499 -40.10 -4.74 7.62
N VAL A 500 -38.83 -4.26 7.50
CA VAL A 500 -37.85 -4.86 6.59
C VAL A 500 -37.40 -6.24 7.07
N LEU A 501 -37.43 -6.49 8.37
CA LEU A 501 -37.03 -7.79 8.95
C LEU A 501 -38.14 -8.84 8.78
N SER A 502 -39.40 -8.42 8.86
CA SER A 502 -40.55 -9.31 8.79
C SER A 502 -40.78 -9.82 7.36
N GLY A 503 -40.80 -11.14 7.17
CA GLY A 503 -41.05 -11.78 5.89
C GLY A 503 -39.81 -12.03 5.03
N HIS A 504 -38.62 -11.53 5.43
CA HIS A 504 -37.36 -11.78 4.74
C HIS A 504 -36.41 -12.71 5.49
N GLU A 505 -36.90 -13.39 6.54
CA GLU A 505 -36.10 -14.24 7.42
C GLU A 505 -35.33 -15.35 6.65
N PRO A 506 -35.92 -16.06 5.65
CA PRO A 506 -35.20 -17.07 4.89
C PRO A 506 -34.04 -16.49 4.07
N LEU A 507 -34.25 -15.32 3.46
CA LEU A 507 -33.22 -14.60 2.72
C LEU A 507 -32.06 -14.22 3.63
N MET A 508 -32.36 -13.60 4.77
CA MET A 508 -31.37 -13.15 5.73
C MET A 508 -30.60 -14.33 6.33
N LEU A 509 -31.30 -15.40 6.70
CA LEU A 509 -30.68 -16.60 7.24
C LEU A 509 -29.73 -17.25 6.22
N ALA A 510 -30.14 -17.33 4.94
CA ALA A 510 -29.32 -17.92 3.88
C ALA A 510 -28.02 -17.12 3.65
N ILE A 511 -28.09 -15.79 3.62
CA ILE A 511 -26.90 -14.93 3.50
C ILE A 511 -25.99 -15.09 4.73
N MET A 512 -26.56 -15.03 5.94
CA MET A 512 -25.80 -15.17 7.18
C MET A 512 -25.16 -16.56 7.29
N ALA A 513 -25.90 -17.64 7.02
CA ALA A 513 -25.36 -18.98 7.04
C ALA A 513 -24.24 -19.17 6.01
N GLY A 514 -24.41 -18.63 4.80
CA GLY A 514 -23.38 -18.67 3.75
C GLY A 514 -22.09 -17.98 4.16
N LEU A 515 -22.16 -16.77 4.70
CA LEU A 515 -20.97 -15.98 5.10
C LEU A 515 -20.33 -16.51 6.40
N VAL A 516 -21.12 -16.76 7.45
CA VAL A 516 -20.59 -17.12 8.77
C VAL A 516 -20.16 -18.58 8.87
N VAL A 517 -20.87 -19.48 8.18
CA VAL A 517 -20.63 -20.93 8.26
C VAL A 517 -20.08 -21.47 6.94
N GLY A 518 -20.74 -21.17 5.82
CA GLY A 518 -20.40 -21.69 4.50
C GLY A 518 -18.98 -21.32 4.07
N LYS A 519 -18.61 -20.05 4.22
CA LYS A 519 -17.31 -19.54 3.78
C LYS A 519 -16.13 -20.15 4.55
N PRO A 520 -16.10 -20.13 5.89
CA PRO A 520 -15.03 -20.79 6.65
C PRO A 520 -14.95 -22.29 6.41
N LEU A 521 -16.09 -22.98 6.37
CA LEU A 521 -16.13 -24.42 6.11
C LEU A 521 -15.64 -24.76 4.72
N GLY A 522 -16.06 -24.01 3.70
CA GLY A 522 -15.64 -24.20 2.32
C GLY A 522 -14.14 -24.01 2.15
N LEU A 523 -13.59 -22.92 2.70
CA LEU A 523 -12.17 -22.62 2.69
C LEU A 523 -11.36 -23.74 3.37
N LEU A 524 -11.78 -24.18 4.55
CA LEU A 524 -11.09 -25.23 5.30
C LEU A 524 -11.18 -26.59 4.61
N ALA A 525 -12.39 -27.00 4.19
CA ALA A 525 -12.61 -28.30 3.57
C ALA A 525 -11.84 -28.44 2.25
N ALA A 526 -11.87 -27.40 1.40
CA ALA A 526 -11.13 -27.42 0.14
C ALA A 526 -9.60 -27.37 0.37
N SER A 527 -9.14 -26.60 1.36
CA SER A 527 -7.72 -26.62 1.75
C SER A 527 -7.29 -27.98 2.26
N ALA A 528 -8.08 -28.61 3.12
CA ALA A 528 -7.80 -29.95 3.65
C ALA A 528 -7.80 -31.01 2.55
N LEU A 529 -8.77 -30.94 1.64
CA LEU A 529 -8.86 -31.84 0.49
C LEU A 529 -7.66 -31.69 -0.46
N ALA A 530 -7.25 -30.45 -0.77
CA ALA A 530 -6.10 -30.17 -1.63
C ALA A 530 -4.80 -30.72 -1.01
N VAL A 531 -4.64 -30.60 0.31
CA VAL A 531 -3.49 -31.16 1.05
C VAL A 531 -3.56 -32.69 1.07
N ALA A 532 -4.74 -33.29 1.33
CA ALA A 532 -4.92 -34.73 1.36
C ALA A 532 -4.66 -35.40 -0.01
N LEU A 533 -5.01 -34.70 -1.10
CA LEU A 533 -4.75 -35.16 -2.48
C LEU A 533 -3.29 -34.89 -2.93
N GLY A 534 -2.47 -34.27 -2.12
CA GLY A 534 -1.07 -33.92 -2.46
C GLY A 534 -0.92 -32.83 -3.51
N VAL A 535 -2.01 -32.12 -3.86
CA VAL A 535 -2.01 -31.00 -4.82
C VAL A 535 -1.40 -29.74 -4.21
N ALA A 536 -1.60 -29.54 -2.90
CA ALA A 536 -1.11 -28.39 -2.17
C ALA A 536 -0.37 -28.81 -0.90
N VAL A 537 0.53 -27.92 -0.43
CA VAL A 537 1.24 -28.10 0.84
C VAL A 537 0.84 -26.97 1.77
N LYS A 538 0.35 -27.33 2.98
CA LYS A 538 0.09 -26.35 4.02
C LYS A 538 1.41 -25.98 4.71
N PRO A 539 1.78 -24.67 4.77
CA PRO A 539 2.92 -24.22 5.56
C PRO A 539 2.84 -24.66 7.03
N ARG A 540 3.99 -24.93 7.65
CA ARG A 540 4.08 -25.35 9.06
C ARG A 540 3.93 -24.19 10.03
N GLU A 541 4.13 -22.98 9.58
CA GLU A 541 4.16 -21.72 10.33
C GLU A 541 2.81 -21.36 10.94
N TYR A 542 1.71 -21.94 10.44
CA TYR A 542 0.37 -21.75 10.99
C TYR A 542 -0.41 -23.06 11.14
N SER A 543 -1.25 -23.08 12.16
CA SER A 543 -2.11 -24.22 12.50
C SER A 543 -3.42 -24.23 11.69
N TRP A 544 -4.12 -25.36 11.67
CA TRP A 544 -5.48 -25.46 11.12
C TRP A 544 -6.48 -24.54 11.83
N ARG A 545 -6.29 -24.31 13.13
CA ARG A 545 -7.11 -23.36 13.90
C ARG A 545 -6.89 -21.93 13.42
N GLN A 546 -5.65 -21.54 13.14
CA GLN A 546 -5.35 -20.23 12.57
C GLN A 546 -5.91 -20.09 11.16
N LEU A 547 -5.88 -21.16 10.36
CA LEU A 547 -6.51 -21.20 9.05
C LEU A 547 -8.04 -21.06 9.16
N ALA A 548 -8.67 -21.69 10.18
CA ALA A 548 -10.10 -21.51 10.49
C ALA A 548 -10.42 -20.04 10.84
N GLY A 549 -9.56 -19.40 11.64
CA GLY A 549 -9.71 -17.98 11.96
C GLY A 549 -9.60 -17.07 10.72
N ALA A 550 -8.64 -17.35 9.83
CA ALA A 550 -8.53 -16.64 8.55
C ALA A 550 -9.76 -16.89 7.66
N GLY A 551 -10.28 -18.12 7.62
CA GLY A 551 -11.51 -18.47 6.93
C GLY A 551 -12.74 -17.74 7.48
N ALA A 552 -12.82 -17.56 8.82
CA ALA A 552 -13.87 -16.77 9.43
C ALA A 552 -13.75 -15.27 9.05
N LEU A 553 -12.53 -14.70 9.02
CA LEU A 553 -12.32 -13.34 8.50
C LEU A 553 -12.70 -13.22 7.03
N ALA A 554 -12.47 -14.25 6.21
CA ALA A 554 -12.94 -14.29 4.82
C ALA A 554 -14.48 -14.26 4.69
N GLY A 555 -15.22 -14.63 5.75
CA GLY A 555 -16.68 -14.48 5.84
C GLY A 555 -17.17 -13.03 5.98
N ILE A 556 -16.27 -12.04 6.10
CA ILE A 556 -16.62 -10.62 6.04
C ILE A 556 -16.88 -10.27 4.57
N GLY A 557 -18.15 -10.26 4.17
CA GLY A 557 -18.52 -10.00 2.77
C GLY A 557 -18.73 -8.54 2.43
N PHE A 558 -19.05 -7.73 3.42
CA PHE A 558 -19.40 -6.32 3.45
C PHE A 558 -19.53 -5.64 2.04
N THR A 559 -18.54 -4.88 1.57
CA THR A 559 -18.66 -4.09 0.32
C THR A 559 -18.93 -4.95 -0.91
N MET A 560 -18.27 -6.10 -1.04
CA MET A 560 -18.43 -6.98 -2.21
C MET A 560 -19.77 -7.71 -2.18
N SER A 561 -20.20 -8.20 -1.02
CA SER A 561 -21.55 -8.79 -0.89
C SER A 561 -22.66 -7.75 -1.10
N LEU A 562 -22.48 -6.49 -0.67
CA LEU A 562 -23.43 -5.42 -0.98
C LEU A 562 -23.51 -5.12 -2.47
N PHE A 563 -22.37 -5.12 -3.17
CA PHE A 563 -22.34 -4.92 -4.61
C PHE A 563 -23.14 -6.03 -5.33
N ILE A 564 -22.89 -7.30 -4.98
CA ILE A 564 -23.61 -8.43 -5.59
C ILE A 564 -25.09 -8.42 -5.20
N ALA A 565 -25.42 -8.08 -3.94
CA ALA A 565 -26.81 -7.96 -3.49
C ALA A 565 -27.59 -6.90 -4.25
N GLY A 566 -26.92 -5.76 -4.58
CA GLY A 566 -27.53 -4.71 -5.41
C GLY A 566 -27.85 -5.16 -6.84
N GLN A 567 -27.14 -6.19 -7.34
CA GLN A 567 -27.41 -6.79 -8.64
C GLN A 567 -28.47 -7.91 -8.56
N ALA A 568 -28.44 -8.68 -7.46
CA ALA A 568 -29.30 -9.82 -7.25
C ALA A 568 -30.74 -9.43 -6.88
N PHE A 569 -30.92 -8.30 -6.17
CA PHE A 569 -32.22 -7.89 -5.61
C PHE A 569 -32.67 -6.52 -6.12
N PRO A 570 -33.46 -6.47 -7.21
CA PRO A 570 -33.97 -5.20 -7.75
C PRO A 570 -35.06 -4.57 -6.86
N VAL A 571 -35.70 -5.36 -5.98
CA VAL A 571 -36.71 -4.88 -5.05
C VAL A 571 -36.04 -4.22 -3.85
N ALA A 572 -36.39 -2.99 -3.53
CA ALA A 572 -35.75 -2.20 -2.49
C ALA A 572 -35.83 -2.85 -1.09
N SER A 573 -36.96 -3.50 -0.75
CA SER A 573 -37.11 -4.23 0.52
C SER A 573 -36.18 -5.44 0.63
N ASP A 574 -36.07 -6.25 -0.45
CA ASP A 574 -35.19 -7.43 -0.48
C ASP A 574 -33.72 -7.00 -0.37
N PHE A 575 -33.35 -5.93 -1.08
CA PHE A 575 -32.00 -5.36 -0.99
C PHE A 575 -31.69 -4.81 0.40
N ALA A 576 -32.66 -4.14 1.05
CA ALA A 576 -32.50 -3.66 2.42
C ALA A 576 -32.29 -4.81 3.42
N ALA A 577 -33.10 -5.88 3.29
CA ALA A 577 -32.95 -7.08 4.11
C ALA A 577 -31.59 -7.77 3.89
N ALA A 578 -31.15 -7.88 2.63
CA ALA A 578 -29.84 -8.41 2.29
C ALA A 578 -28.68 -7.58 2.90
N LYS A 579 -28.77 -6.23 2.86
CA LYS A 579 -27.79 -5.35 3.51
C LYS A 579 -27.66 -5.62 5.00
N ILE A 580 -28.79 -5.72 5.71
CA ILE A 580 -28.81 -6.00 7.16
C ILE A 580 -28.17 -7.36 7.44
N ALA A 581 -28.52 -8.39 6.65
CA ALA A 581 -27.94 -9.72 6.79
C ALA A 581 -26.42 -9.74 6.56
N VAL A 582 -25.93 -9.04 5.53
CA VAL A 582 -24.51 -8.91 5.23
C VAL A 582 -23.76 -8.19 6.36
N PHE A 583 -24.32 -7.12 6.92
CA PHE A 583 -23.71 -6.41 8.05
C PHE A 583 -23.62 -7.29 9.29
N ALA A 584 -24.73 -7.94 9.66
CA ALA A 584 -24.76 -8.85 10.79
C ALA A 584 -23.77 -10.00 10.61
N ALA A 585 -23.76 -10.65 9.45
CA ALA A 585 -22.82 -11.71 9.12
C ALA A 585 -21.36 -11.25 9.19
N SER A 586 -21.05 -10.07 8.65
CA SER A 586 -19.69 -9.52 8.67
C SER A 586 -19.18 -9.24 10.09
N ILE A 587 -20.04 -8.72 10.97
CA ILE A 587 -19.70 -8.49 12.38
C ILE A 587 -19.46 -9.83 13.09
N VAL A 588 -20.35 -10.81 12.91
CA VAL A 588 -20.21 -12.14 13.54
C VAL A 588 -18.95 -12.84 13.04
N SER A 589 -18.68 -12.80 11.73
CA SER A 589 -17.48 -13.39 11.11
C SER A 589 -16.20 -12.72 11.63
N ALA A 590 -16.18 -11.39 11.78
CA ALA A 590 -15.06 -10.65 12.34
C ALA A 590 -14.80 -11.08 13.80
N VAL A 591 -15.84 -11.15 14.63
CA VAL A 591 -15.72 -11.56 16.06
C VAL A 591 -15.19 -12.99 16.16
N ILE A 592 -15.74 -13.93 15.41
CA ILE A 592 -15.30 -15.33 15.41
C ILE A 592 -13.85 -15.44 14.91
N GLY A 593 -13.51 -14.77 13.81
CA GLY A 593 -12.18 -14.79 13.24
C GLY A 593 -11.13 -14.25 14.20
N VAL A 594 -11.39 -13.09 14.81
CA VAL A 594 -10.51 -12.48 15.81
C VAL A 594 -10.39 -13.40 17.03
N ALA A 595 -11.47 -13.96 17.56
CA ALA A 595 -11.45 -14.84 18.73
C ALA A 595 -10.63 -16.13 18.48
N LEU A 596 -10.76 -16.74 17.29
CA LEU A 596 -9.99 -17.91 16.91
C LEU A 596 -8.50 -17.61 16.80
N LEU A 597 -8.15 -16.48 16.18
CA LEU A 597 -6.76 -16.07 15.99
C LEU A 597 -6.12 -15.55 17.29
N TRP A 598 -6.87 -14.86 18.16
CA TRP A 598 -6.36 -14.31 19.41
C TRP A 598 -5.82 -15.39 20.36
N ASN A 599 -6.51 -16.52 20.44
CA ASN A 599 -6.18 -17.63 21.32
C ASN A 599 -5.30 -18.71 20.65
N ALA A 600 -4.90 -18.52 19.39
CA ALA A 600 -4.09 -19.50 18.68
C ALA A 600 -2.61 -19.30 19.01
N ARG A 601 -2.00 -20.31 19.64
CA ARG A 601 -0.54 -20.33 19.81
C ARG A 601 0.11 -20.60 18.45
N THR A 602 1.12 -19.81 18.09
CA THR A 602 2.03 -20.17 16.98
C THR A 602 2.71 -21.48 17.32
N PRO A 603 2.81 -22.44 16.38
CA PRO A 603 3.60 -23.64 16.57
C PRO A 603 5.02 -23.20 16.98
N SER A 604 5.47 -23.62 18.17
CA SER A 604 6.79 -23.30 18.68
C SER A 604 7.83 -23.96 17.78
N SER A 605 8.91 -23.24 17.48
CA SER A 605 10.14 -23.75 16.85
C SER A 605 10.90 -24.80 17.70
N ALA A 606 10.27 -25.34 18.73
CA ALA A 606 10.83 -26.30 19.67
C ALA A 606 10.88 -27.76 19.16
N GLU A 607 10.27 -28.09 18.00
CA GLU A 607 10.33 -29.44 17.42
C GLU A 607 11.42 -29.63 16.34
N SER A 608 12.19 -28.60 16.01
CA SER A 608 13.29 -28.71 15.04
C SER A 608 14.65 -29.04 15.69
N GLY A 609 14.68 -29.36 16.97
CA GLY A 609 15.89 -29.65 17.74
C GLY A 609 16.22 -31.13 17.99
N GLU A 610 15.38 -32.06 17.54
CA GLU A 610 15.56 -33.47 17.87
C GLU A 610 15.61 -34.34 16.61
N GLU A 611 16.63 -34.16 15.79
CA GLU A 611 17.21 -35.15 14.85
C GLU A 611 18.52 -34.64 14.25
N ALA A 612 19.46 -34.29 15.10
CA ALA A 612 20.86 -34.25 14.73
C ALA A 612 21.57 -35.39 15.47
N SER A 613 21.44 -36.60 14.96
CA SER A 613 22.32 -37.71 15.34
C SER A 613 23.77 -37.40 14.92
N PRO A 614 24.75 -37.60 15.79
CA PRO A 614 26.14 -37.39 15.42
C PRO A 614 26.59 -38.51 14.48
N ILE A 615 27.00 -38.16 13.28
CA ILE A 615 27.77 -39.06 12.41
C ILE A 615 29.11 -39.26 13.09
N GLN A 616 29.33 -40.47 13.64
CA GLN A 616 30.62 -40.94 14.12
C GLN A 616 31.61 -40.98 12.96
N ALA A 617 32.73 -40.31 13.18
CA ALA A 617 33.93 -40.49 12.36
C ALA A 617 34.48 -41.92 12.52
N SER A 618 34.67 -42.59 11.42
CA SER A 618 35.67 -43.67 11.24
C SER A 618 36.26 -43.57 9.85
#